data_ab52220639cb8b60729af7daf6f26552
#
_entry.id   ab52220639cb8b60729af7daf6f26552
#
_cell.length_a   1.000
_cell.length_b   1.000
_cell.length_c   1.000
_cell.angle_alpha   90.00
_cell.angle_beta   90.00
_cell.angle_gamma   90.00
#
_symmetry.space_group_name_H-M   'P 1'
#
loop_
_entity.id
_entity.type
_entity.pdbx_description
1 polymer ?
#
loop_
_entity_poly.entity_id
_entity_poly.type
_entity_poly.pdbx_seq_one_letter_code
_entity_poly.pdbx_strand_id
1 'polypeptide(L)'
;MSLEQQHEASDPRFSAWVEASAGAGKTKILTDRVLRLLLAGVPPERILCLTFTKAAAAEMAMRITSRLSAWSLASDATLCDDLLRLSGRRAKQNVLERARGLFALVVDSAEKLQVVTIHGFCQSLLRRFPLEAKLSPQFDVIDDTIAKEYLKTARDLIIRKAISEQNGPFSNAFIELAETINEAEL
;
A
#
# COMPACT_ATOMS: atom_id res chain seq x y z
N MET A 1 -24.14 -4.38 0.76
CA MET A 1 -24.07 -2.93 0.58
C MET A 1 -24.84 -2.54 -0.69
N SER A 2 -25.79 -1.61 -0.59
CA SER A 2 -26.59 -1.16 -1.74
C SER A 2 -25.73 -0.37 -2.76
N LEU A 3 -26.23 -0.20 -3.99
CA LEU A 3 -25.56 0.55 -5.04
C LEU A 3 -25.38 2.03 -4.63
N GLU A 4 -26.36 2.57 -3.94
CA GLU A 4 -26.34 3.94 -3.42
C GLU A 4 -25.23 4.14 -2.37
N GLN A 5 -25.11 3.22 -1.42
CA GLN A 5 -24.02 3.22 -0.44
C GLN A 5 -22.63 3.10 -1.09
N GLN A 6 -22.51 2.34 -2.20
CA GLN A 6 -21.25 2.25 -2.95
C GLN A 6 -20.91 3.57 -3.63
N HIS A 7 -21.89 4.26 -4.21
CA HIS A 7 -21.70 5.55 -4.83
C HIS A 7 -21.30 6.62 -3.80
N GLU A 8 -21.94 6.62 -2.63
CA GLU A 8 -21.62 7.54 -1.53
C GLU A 8 -20.20 7.30 -1.00
N ALA A 9 -19.85 6.05 -0.69
CA ALA A 9 -18.53 5.68 -0.19
C ALA A 9 -17.39 5.95 -1.19
N SER A 10 -17.66 5.88 -2.50
CA SER A 10 -16.71 6.21 -3.55
C SER A 10 -16.67 7.69 -3.92
N ASP A 11 -17.52 8.56 -3.34
CA ASP A 11 -17.53 9.99 -3.65
C ASP A 11 -16.29 10.70 -3.08
N PRO A 12 -15.41 11.27 -3.92
CA PRO A 12 -14.18 11.89 -3.45
C PRO A 12 -14.37 13.19 -2.66
N ARG A 13 -15.57 13.77 -2.67
CA ARG A 13 -15.87 15.01 -1.94
C ARG A 13 -15.97 14.80 -0.42
N PHE A 14 -16.12 13.55 0.03
CA PHE A 14 -16.27 13.19 1.43
C PHE A 14 -15.22 12.17 1.85
N SER A 15 -14.84 12.20 3.12
CA SER A 15 -14.14 11.09 3.75
C SER A 15 -15.14 9.95 4.00
N ALA A 16 -14.72 8.72 3.71
CA ALA A 16 -15.57 7.54 3.90
C ALA A 16 -14.83 6.47 4.69
N TRP A 17 -15.52 5.90 5.67
CA TRP A 17 -15.10 4.69 6.35
C TRP A 17 -15.98 3.54 5.86
N VAL A 18 -15.36 2.49 5.32
CA VAL A 18 -16.08 1.35 4.74
C VAL A 18 -15.77 0.09 5.52
N GLU A 19 -16.74 -0.37 6.29
CA GLU A 19 -16.69 -1.64 6.99
C GLU A 19 -17.55 -2.68 6.25
N ALA A 20 -16.96 -3.80 5.91
CA ALA A 20 -17.63 -4.87 5.20
C ALA A 20 -16.85 -6.18 5.32
N SER A 21 -17.55 -7.31 5.28
CA SER A 21 -16.96 -8.65 5.27
C SER A 21 -16.04 -8.87 4.07
N ALA A 22 -15.20 -9.90 4.12
CA ALA A 22 -14.37 -10.31 2.99
C ALA A 22 -15.26 -10.58 1.75
N GLY A 23 -14.83 -10.16 0.58
CA GLY A 23 -15.59 -10.31 -0.67
C GLY A 23 -16.72 -9.30 -0.92
N ALA A 24 -17.06 -8.44 0.04
CA ALA A 24 -18.17 -7.48 -0.07
C ALA A 24 -17.89 -6.24 -0.96
N GLY A 25 -16.85 -6.25 -1.77
CA GLY A 25 -16.58 -5.20 -2.76
C GLY A 25 -15.78 -3.98 -2.28
N LYS A 26 -15.10 -4.06 -1.13
CA LYS A 26 -14.25 -2.96 -0.62
C LYS A 26 -13.23 -2.47 -1.65
N THR A 27 -12.53 -3.39 -2.29
CA THR A 27 -11.54 -3.04 -3.33
C THR A 27 -12.18 -2.35 -4.54
N LYS A 28 -13.41 -2.74 -4.91
CA LYS A 28 -14.18 -2.06 -5.95
C LYS A 28 -14.45 -0.60 -5.59
N ILE A 29 -14.90 -0.32 -4.37
CA ILE A 29 -15.19 1.04 -3.91
C ILE A 29 -13.93 1.90 -3.94
N LEU A 30 -12.80 1.36 -3.48
CA LEU A 30 -11.52 2.07 -3.53
C LEU A 30 -11.08 2.35 -4.96
N THR A 31 -11.20 1.37 -5.86
CA THR A 31 -10.94 1.55 -7.30
C THR A 31 -11.85 2.60 -7.92
N ASP A 32 -13.16 2.52 -7.65
CA ASP A 32 -14.16 3.49 -8.13
C ASP A 32 -13.85 4.91 -7.62
N ARG A 33 -13.40 5.05 -6.36
CA ARG A 33 -12.98 6.33 -5.79
C ARG A 33 -11.76 6.92 -6.50
N VAL A 34 -10.74 6.10 -6.80
CA VAL A 34 -9.55 6.54 -7.55
C VAL A 34 -9.96 7.02 -8.95
N LEU A 35 -10.79 6.25 -9.65
CA LEU A 35 -11.28 6.62 -10.99
C LEU A 35 -12.07 7.94 -10.95
N ARG A 36 -12.89 8.15 -9.94
CA ARG A 36 -13.64 9.42 -9.75
C ARG A 36 -12.72 10.60 -9.42
N LEU A 37 -11.64 10.40 -8.67
CA LEU A 37 -10.60 11.43 -8.43
C LEU A 37 -9.92 11.82 -9.74
N LEU A 38 -9.50 10.84 -10.53
CA LEU A 38 -8.88 11.09 -11.84
C LEU A 38 -9.84 11.82 -12.80
N LEU A 39 -11.11 11.42 -12.85
CA LEU A 39 -12.14 12.09 -13.63
C LEU A 39 -12.40 13.52 -13.16
N ALA A 40 -12.27 13.79 -11.85
CA ALA A 40 -12.36 15.13 -11.29
C ALA A 40 -11.13 16.00 -11.60
N GLY A 41 -10.07 15.43 -12.19
CA GLY A 41 -8.86 16.13 -12.59
C GLY A 41 -7.77 16.15 -11.53
N VAL A 42 -7.86 15.29 -10.53
CA VAL A 42 -6.75 15.11 -9.58
C VAL A 42 -5.60 14.42 -10.30
N PRO A 43 -4.39 15.00 -10.27
CA PRO A 43 -3.22 14.40 -10.88
C PRO A 43 -2.88 13.03 -10.24
N PRO A 44 -2.44 12.02 -11.03
CA PRO A 44 -2.13 10.67 -10.50
C PRO A 44 -1.16 10.66 -9.33
N GLU A 45 -0.13 11.52 -9.36
CA GLU A 45 0.89 11.65 -8.33
C GLU A 45 0.38 12.19 -6.99
N ARG A 46 -0.82 12.77 -6.95
CA ARG A 46 -1.50 13.21 -5.73
C ARG A 46 -2.43 12.16 -5.12
N ILE A 47 -2.51 10.99 -5.74
CA ILE A 47 -3.35 9.89 -5.25
C ILE A 47 -2.45 8.81 -4.68
N LEU A 48 -2.61 8.56 -3.38
CA LEU A 48 -1.90 7.50 -2.66
C LEU A 48 -2.89 6.43 -2.21
N CYS A 49 -2.63 5.19 -2.64
CA CYS A 49 -3.37 4.01 -2.20
C CYS A 49 -2.44 3.10 -1.38
N LEU A 50 -2.82 2.85 -0.14
CA LEU A 50 -2.05 2.00 0.76
C LEU A 50 -2.73 0.64 0.95
N THR A 51 -1.93 -0.42 0.89
CA THR A 51 -2.35 -1.81 1.11
C THR A 51 -1.43 -2.51 2.09
N PHE A 52 -1.84 -3.66 2.61
CA PHE A 52 -0.98 -4.49 3.46
C PHE A 52 -0.02 -5.38 2.67
N THR A 53 -0.44 -5.88 1.51
CA THR A 53 0.34 -6.86 0.73
C THR A 53 0.70 -6.33 -0.65
N LYS A 54 1.85 -6.75 -1.16
CA LYS A 54 2.29 -6.44 -2.54
C LYS A 54 1.29 -6.98 -3.58
N ALA A 55 0.70 -8.16 -3.33
CA ALA A 55 -0.31 -8.74 -4.20
C ALA A 55 -1.57 -7.87 -4.30
N ALA A 56 -2.08 -7.35 -3.16
CA ALA A 56 -3.23 -6.45 -3.16
C ALA A 56 -2.93 -5.12 -3.87
N ALA A 57 -1.71 -4.58 -3.70
CA ALA A 57 -1.28 -3.38 -4.43
C ALA A 57 -1.26 -3.62 -5.95
N ALA A 58 -0.66 -4.72 -6.40
CA ALA A 58 -0.61 -5.08 -7.81
C ALA A 58 -2.01 -5.32 -8.40
N GLU A 59 -2.89 -6.03 -7.68
CA GLU A 59 -4.26 -6.26 -8.09
C GLU A 59 -5.04 -4.95 -8.25
N MET A 60 -4.93 -4.03 -7.30
CA MET A 60 -5.60 -2.73 -7.37
C MET A 60 -5.08 -1.89 -8.53
N ALA A 61 -3.77 -1.83 -8.74
CA ALA A 61 -3.15 -1.13 -9.87
C ALA A 61 -3.64 -1.71 -11.21
N MET A 62 -3.64 -3.03 -11.34
CA MET A 62 -4.13 -3.73 -12.53
C MET A 62 -5.62 -3.42 -12.80
N ARG A 63 -6.48 -3.43 -11.78
CA ARG A 63 -7.91 -3.11 -11.92
C ARG A 63 -8.13 -1.68 -12.41
N ILE A 64 -7.39 -0.70 -11.87
CA ILE A 64 -7.47 0.69 -12.31
C ILE A 64 -7.03 0.81 -13.75
N THR A 65 -5.84 0.29 -14.11
CA THR A 65 -5.27 0.38 -15.45
C THR A 65 -6.15 -0.31 -16.48
N SER A 66 -6.66 -1.50 -16.19
CA SER A 66 -7.57 -2.24 -17.10
C SER A 66 -8.86 -1.45 -17.37
N ARG A 67 -9.41 -0.79 -16.33
CA ARG A 67 -10.63 0.01 -16.51
C ARG A 67 -10.37 1.27 -17.34
N LEU A 68 -9.25 1.95 -17.12
CA LEU A 68 -8.82 3.11 -17.92
C LEU A 68 -8.55 2.73 -19.38
N SER A 69 -7.89 1.59 -19.62
CA SER A 69 -7.67 1.04 -20.96
C SER A 69 -8.99 0.74 -21.66
N ALA A 70 -9.95 0.12 -20.98
CA ALA A 70 -11.27 -0.12 -21.52
C ALA A 70 -11.99 1.17 -21.92
N TRP A 71 -11.88 2.23 -21.13
CA TRP A 71 -12.47 3.55 -21.43
C TRP A 71 -11.87 4.22 -22.66
N SER A 72 -10.57 4.04 -22.91
CA SER A 72 -9.91 4.63 -24.09
C SER A 72 -10.40 4.01 -25.40
N LEU A 73 -10.88 2.77 -25.38
CA LEU A 73 -11.32 2.02 -26.56
C LEU A 73 -12.86 1.92 -26.68
N ALA A 74 -13.60 2.29 -25.65
CA ALA A 74 -15.05 2.13 -25.60
C ALA A 74 -15.79 3.05 -26.57
N SER A 75 -16.93 2.62 -27.10
CA SER A 75 -17.89 3.51 -27.77
C SER A 75 -18.46 4.54 -26.81
N ASP A 76 -18.98 5.65 -27.29
CA ASP A 76 -19.58 6.68 -26.44
C ASP A 76 -20.73 6.12 -25.59
N ALA A 77 -21.56 5.25 -26.15
CA ALA A 77 -22.67 4.62 -25.43
C ALA A 77 -22.16 3.76 -24.25
N THR A 78 -21.20 2.89 -24.54
CA THR A 78 -20.60 2.02 -23.52
C THR A 78 -19.90 2.83 -22.41
N LEU A 79 -19.17 3.86 -22.78
CA LEU A 79 -18.47 4.76 -21.85
C LEU A 79 -19.46 5.53 -20.98
N CYS A 80 -20.54 6.07 -21.56
CA CYS A 80 -21.61 6.74 -20.83
C CYS A 80 -22.25 5.83 -19.78
N ASP A 81 -22.54 4.58 -20.14
CA ASP A 81 -23.14 3.59 -19.23
C ASP A 81 -22.19 3.25 -18.09
N ASP A 82 -20.90 3.09 -18.38
CA ASP A 82 -19.90 2.77 -17.34
C ASP A 82 -19.67 3.94 -16.37
N LEU A 83 -19.63 5.18 -16.88
CA LEU A 83 -19.54 6.38 -16.06
C LEU A 83 -20.80 6.63 -15.24
N LEU A 84 -21.99 6.29 -15.78
CA LEU A 84 -23.25 6.33 -15.04
C LEU A 84 -23.23 5.34 -13.88
N ARG A 85 -22.78 4.10 -14.12
CA ARG A 85 -22.62 3.08 -13.06
C ARG A 85 -21.60 3.49 -12.00
N LEU A 86 -20.54 4.20 -12.40
CA LEU A 86 -19.48 4.66 -11.49
C LEU A 86 -19.95 5.79 -10.57
N SER A 87 -20.69 6.76 -11.10
CA SER A 87 -20.98 8.01 -10.39
C SER A 87 -22.44 8.19 -10.01
N GLY A 88 -23.34 7.37 -10.54
CA GLY A 88 -24.80 7.53 -10.42
C GLY A 88 -25.36 8.71 -11.23
N ARG A 89 -24.54 9.36 -12.06
CA ARG A 89 -24.90 10.56 -12.83
C ARG A 89 -24.49 10.44 -14.28
N ARG A 90 -25.30 10.97 -15.19
CA ARG A 90 -24.96 11.05 -16.61
C ARG A 90 -23.73 11.93 -16.83
N ALA A 91 -22.73 11.42 -17.52
CA ALA A 91 -21.52 12.16 -17.85
C ALA A 91 -21.81 13.21 -18.93
N LYS A 92 -21.18 14.38 -18.78
CA LYS A 92 -21.15 15.42 -19.84
C LYS A 92 -20.05 15.10 -20.83
N GLN A 93 -20.09 15.69 -22.04
CA GLN A 93 -19.13 15.45 -23.11
C GLN A 93 -17.68 15.64 -22.68
N ASN A 94 -17.39 16.69 -21.93
CA ASN A 94 -16.04 16.96 -21.42
C ASN A 94 -15.51 15.89 -20.46
N VAL A 95 -16.40 15.17 -19.77
CA VAL A 95 -16.02 14.03 -18.89
C VAL A 95 -15.70 12.79 -19.74
N LEU A 96 -16.43 12.56 -20.83
CA LEU A 96 -16.13 11.48 -21.77
C LEU A 96 -14.75 11.65 -22.41
N GLU A 97 -14.47 12.84 -22.91
CA GLU A 97 -13.16 13.20 -23.50
C GLU A 97 -12.03 13.00 -22.49
N ARG A 98 -12.22 13.46 -21.26
CA ARG A 98 -11.26 13.24 -20.17
C ARG A 98 -11.08 11.75 -19.88
N ALA A 99 -12.15 10.99 -19.74
CA ALA A 99 -12.08 9.55 -19.46
C ALA A 99 -11.24 8.81 -20.49
N ARG A 100 -11.35 9.15 -21.78
CA ARG A 100 -10.54 8.57 -22.86
C ARG A 100 -9.06 8.88 -22.73
N GLY A 101 -8.70 10.08 -22.27
CA GLY A 101 -7.30 10.51 -22.10
C GLY A 101 -6.64 9.99 -20.82
N LEU A 102 -7.40 9.50 -19.82
CA LEU A 102 -6.85 9.11 -18.52
C LEU A 102 -5.87 7.94 -18.61
N PHE A 103 -6.07 6.99 -19.54
CA PHE A 103 -5.16 5.87 -19.69
C PHE A 103 -3.75 6.34 -20.05
N ALA A 104 -3.63 7.18 -21.09
CA ALA A 104 -2.36 7.77 -21.49
C ALA A 104 -1.77 8.62 -20.34
N LEU A 105 -2.59 9.46 -19.70
CA LEU A 105 -2.14 10.30 -18.58
C LEU A 105 -1.52 9.46 -17.45
N VAL A 106 -2.12 8.33 -17.06
CA VAL A 106 -1.62 7.48 -15.98
C VAL A 106 -0.39 6.67 -16.38
N VAL A 107 -0.30 6.25 -17.66
CA VAL A 107 0.84 5.47 -18.16
C VAL A 107 2.05 6.37 -18.43
N ASP A 108 1.83 7.56 -18.99
CA ASP A 108 2.89 8.48 -19.41
C ASP A 108 3.40 9.37 -18.27
N SER A 109 2.66 9.47 -17.15
CA SER A 109 3.11 10.26 -16.01
C SER A 109 4.41 9.70 -15.43
N ALA A 110 5.45 10.55 -15.35
CA ALA A 110 6.74 10.20 -14.75
C ALA A 110 6.61 9.78 -13.28
N GLU A 111 5.68 10.39 -12.59
CA GLU A 111 5.28 10.04 -11.23
C GLU A 111 3.96 9.26 -11.28
N LYS A 112 4.07 7.95 -11.34
CA LYS A 112 2.94 7.01 -11.46
C LYS A 112 1.98 7.13 -10.27
N LEU A 113 0.72 6.79 -10.51
CA LEU A 113 -0.27 6.54 -9.45
C LEU A 113 0.33 5.62 -8.39
N GLN A 114 0.41 6.12 -7.15
CA GLN A 114 1.06 5.40 -6.06
C GLN A 114 0.11 4.39 -5.41
N VAL A 115 0.19 3.14 -5.85
CA VAL A 115 -0.48 2.00 -5.20
C VAL A 115 0.60 1.12 -4.59
N VAL A 116 0.83 1.27 -3.29
CA VAL A 116 1.97 0.68 -2.60
C VAL A 116 1.56 0.05 -1.27
N THR A 117 2.43 -0.77 -0.70
CA THR A 117 2.22 -1.25 0.67
C THR A 117 2.56 -0.17 1.68
N ILE A 118 1.98 -0.27 2.90
CA ILE A 118 2.31 0.65 4.00
C ILE A 118 3.83 0.66 4.25
N HIS A 119 4.47 -0.50 4.29
CA HIS A 119 5.93 -0.61 4.45
C HIS A 119 6.70 0.04 3.29
N GLY A 120 6.26 -0.17 2.04
CA GLY A 120 6.86 0.47 0.87
C GLY A 120 6.75 1.99 0.90
N PHE A 121 5.62 2.50 1.35
CA PHE A 121 5.42 3.94 1.55
C PHE A 121 6.34 4.50 2.65
N CYS A 122 6.40 3.85 3.83
CA CYS A 122 7.31 4.25 4.91
C CYS A 122 8.76 4.25 4.43
N GLN A 123 9.17 3.22 3.68
CA GLN A 123 10.52 3.16 3.10
C GLN A 123 10.79 4.32 2.12
N SER A 124 9.81 4.69 1.30
CA SER A 124 9.94 5.83 0.38
C SER A 124 10.10 7.15 1.12
N LEU A 125 9.39 7.35 2.23
CA LEU A 125 9.55 8.51 3.11
C LEU A 125 10.93 8.56 3.76
N LEU A 126 11.41 7.44 4.30
CA LEU A 126 12.74 7.36 4.91
C LEU A 126 13.85 7.67 3.88
N ARG A 127 13.70 7.20 2.64
CA ARG A 127 14.65 7.54 1.56
C ARG A 127 14.60 9.01 1.14
N ARG A 128 13.44 9.66 1.30
CA ARG A 128 13.27 11.09 0.98
C ARG A 128 13.80 12.00 2.10
N PHE A 129 13.73 11.54 3.34
CA PHE A 129 14.09 12.30 4.53
C PHE A 129 15.05 11.51 5.46
N PRO A 130 16.20 11.04 4.93
CA PRO A 130 17.08 10.16 5.72
C PRO A 130 17.72 10.88 6.91
N LEU A 131 18.07 12.15 6.76
CA LEU A 131 18.73 12.91 7.82
C LEU A 131 17.81 13.15 9.00
N GLU A 132 16.56 13.49 8.75
CA GLU A 132 15.52 13.67 9.77
C GLU A 132 15.25 12.37 10.53
N ALA A 133 15.34 11.24 9.83
CA ALA A 133 15.22 9.90 10.42
C ALA A 133 16.52 9.42 11.09
N LYS A 134 17.61 10.20 11.07
CA LYS A 134 18.95 9.81 11.56
C LYS A 134 19.48 8.52 10.90
N LEU A 135 19.18 8.34 9.62
CA LEU A 135 19.65 7.22 8.82
C LEU A 135 20.74 7.67 7.84
N SER A 136 21.59 6.73 7.43
CA SER A 136 22.48 6.96 6.30
C SER A 136 21.64 7.19 5.02
N PRO A 137 21.97 8.17 4.16
CA PRO A 137 21.30 8.33 2.87
C PRO A 137 21.32 7.09 1.97
N GLN A 138 22.29 6.20 2.19
CA GLN A 138 22.46 4.94 1.47
C GLN A 138 22.03 3.71 2.28
N PHE A 139 21.05 3.87 3.18
CA PHE A 139 20.55 2.72 3.94
C PHE A 139 19.83 1.72 3.04
N ASP A 140 20.02 0.44 3.34
CA ASP A 140 19.27 -0.65 2.73
C ASP A 140 18.33 -1.29 3.75
N VAL A 141 17.18 -1.73 3.26
CA VAL A 141 16.22 -2.50 4.07
C VAL A 141 16.53 -3.98 3.86
N ILE A 142 16.93 -4.64 4.93
CA ILE A 142 17.18 -6.08 4.93
C ILE A 142 15.85 -6.85 4.89
N ASP A 143 15.85 -8.00 4.25
CA ASP A 143 14.70 -8.91 4.27
C ASP A 143 14.64 -9.71 5.58
N ASP A 144 13.51 -10.39 5.81
CA ASP A 144 13.27 -11.16 7.02
C ASP A 144 14.28 -12.29 7.23
N THR A 145 14.86 -12.83 6.17
CA THR A 145 15.84 -13.92 6.22
C THR A 145 17.17 -13.41 6.76
N ILE A 146 17.64 -12.30 6.20
CA ILE A 146 18.87 -11.62 6.64
C ILE A 146 18.71 -11.10 8.06
N ALA A 147 17.53 -10.53 8.39
CA ALA A 147 17.24 -10.09 9.77
C ALA A 147 17.32 -11.24 10.79
N LYS A 148 16.77 -12.41 10.47
CA LYS A 148 16.87 -13.61 11.32
C LYS A 148 18.31 -14.08 11.49
N GLU A 149 19.13 -14.04 10.44
CA GLU A 149 20.55 -14.41 10.51
C GLU A 149 21.32 -13.45 11.43
N TYR A 150 21.09 -12.14 11.32
CA TYR A 150 21.72 -11.16 12.19
C TYR A 150 21.28 -11.32 13.65
N LEU A 151 19.99 -11.57 13.91
CA LEU A 151 19.48 -11.84 15.25
C LEU A 151 20.10 -13.11 15.84
N LYS A 152 20.22 -14.17 15.04
CA LYS A 152 20.89 -15.42 15.47
C LYS A 152 22.37 -15.15 15.81
N THR A 153 23.08 -14.43 14.97
CA THR A 153 24.48 -14.08 15.20
C THR A 153 24.66 -13.24 16.46
N ALA A 154 23.78 -12.23 16.65
CA ALA A 154 23.81 -11.38 17.85
C ALA A 154 23.51 -12.21 19.12
N ARG A 155 22.53 -13.11 19.07
CA ARG A 155 22.23 -14.03 20.16
C ARG A 155 23.44 -14.90 20.50
N ASP A 156 24.06 -15.52 19.50
CA ASP A 156 25.21 -16.41 19.70
C ASP A 156 26.41 -15.66 20.29
N LEU A 157 26.60 -14.39 19.92
CA LEU A 157 27.63 -13.52 20.52
C LEU A 157 27.35 -13.23 21.99
N ILE A 158 26.10 -12.91 22.35
CA ILE A 158 25.69 -12.67 23.74
C ILE A 158 25.87 -13.93 24.58
N ILE A 159 25.46 -15.10 24.09
CA ILE A 159 25.63 -16.38 24.78
C ILE A 159 27.11 -16.68 24.99
N ARG A 160 27.95 -16.55 23.97
CA ARG A 160 29.41 -16.75 24.09
C ARG A 160 30.01 -15.78 25.12
N LYS A 161 29.58 -14.53 25.14
CA LYS A 161 30.03 -13.57 26.15
C LYS A 161 29.62 -13.96 27.54
N ALA A 162 28.38 -14.39 27.74
CA ALA A 162 27.89 -14.89 29.04
C ALA A 162 28.65 -16.12 29.55
N ILE A 163 29.03 -17.04 28.65
CA ILE A 163 29.83 -18.24 29.01
C ILE A 163 31.28 -17.85 29.30
N SER A 164 31.88 -16.88 28.60
CA SER A 164 33.27 -16.50 28.80
C SER A 164 33.52 -15.61 30.01
N GLU A 165 32.52 -14.88 30.47
CA GLU A 165 32.59 -14.04 31.67
C GLU A 165 32.21 -14.86 32.93
N GLN A 166 33.19 -15.46 33.61
CA GLN A 166 32.92 -16.14 34.89
C GLN A 166 32.46 -15.11 35.94
N ASN A 167 31.24 -15.28 36.46
CA ASN A 167 30.61 -14.39 37.46
C ASN A 167 30.42 -12.91 37.05
N GLY A 168 30.37 -12.64 35.76
CA GLY A 168 30.03 -11.32 35.25
C GLY A 168 28.52 -11.06 35.21
N PRO A 169 28.09 -9.81 35.05
CA PRO A 169 26.66 -9.46 35.00
C PRO A 169 25.90 -10.18 33.86
N PHE A 170 26.54 -10.46 32.73
CA PHE A 170 25.95 -11.21 31.62
C PHE A 170 25.79 -12.69 31.94
N SER A 171 26.77 -13.32 32.64
CA SER A 171 26.72 -14.72 33.06
C SER A 171 25.58 -14.94 34.07
N ASN A 172 25.48 -14.07 35.09
CA ASN A 172 24.42 -14.17 36.09
C ASN A 172 23.02 -14.01 35.48
N ALA A 173 22.83 -12.99 34.61
CA ALA A 173 21.56 -12.79 33.91
C ALA A 173 21.20 -13.96 32.97
N PHE A 174 22.21 -14.57 32.32
CA PHE A 174 21.99 -15.73 31.46
C PHE A 174 21.57 -16.97 32.24
N ILE A 175 22.18 -17.23 33.42
CA ILE A 175 21.79 -18.34 34.29
C ILE A 175 20.35 -18.16 34.78
N GLU A 176 19.98 -16.98 35.24
CA GLU A 176 18.63 -16.68 35.72
C GLU A 176 17.59 -16.83 34.59
N LEU A 177 17.89 -16.41 33.35
CA LEU A 177 17.05 -16.63 32.18
C LEU A 177 16.93 -18.14 31.83
N ALA A 178 18.05 -18.87 31.82
CA ALA A 178 18.07 -20.30 31.49
C ALA A 178 17.29 -21.18 32.48
N GLU A 179 17.15 -20.74 33.72
CA GLU A 179 16.30 -21.39 34.71
C GLU A 179 14.81 -21.14 34.51
N THR A 180 14.46 -20.05 33.79
CA THR A 180 13.08 -19.57 33.67
C THR A 180 12.47 -19.89 32.30
N ILE A 181 13.27 -20.04 31.25
CA ILE A 181 12.83 -20.12 29.86
C ILE A 181 13.30 -21.43 29.23
N ASN A 182 12.41 -22.12 28.50
CA ASN A 182 12.76 -23.31 27.72
C ASN A 182 13.66 -22.96 26.52
N GLU A 183 14.50 -23.93 26.10
CA GLU A 183 15.45 -23.82 24.99
C GLU A 183 14.82 -23.31 23.66
N ALA A 184 13.51 -23.47 23.47
CA ALA A 184 12.75 -23.03 22.30
C ALA A 184 12.34 -21.54 22.35
N GLU A 185 12.46 -20.88 23.50
CA GLU A 185 12.06 -19.49 23.73
C GLU A 185 13.29 -18.54 23.86
N LEU A 186 14.49 -19.09 23.87
CA LEU A 186 15.77 -18.39 23.78
C LEU A 186 16.16 -18.13 22.33
#